data_f908540571da9c6ac52304b9a1aadd9f
#
_entry.id   f908540571da9c6ac52304b9a1aadd9f
#
_cell.length_a   1.000
_cell.length_b   1.000
_cell.length_c   1.000
_cell.angle_alpha   90.00
_cell.angle_beta   90.00
_cell.angle_gamma   90.00
#
_symmetry.space_group_name_H-M   'P 1'
#
loop_
_entity.id
_entity.type
_entity.pdbx_description
1 polymer ?
#
loop_
_entity_poly.entity_id
_entity_poly.type
_entity_poly.pdbx_seq_one_letter_code
_entity_poly.pdbx_strand_id
1 'polypeptide(L)'
;VQTCALPILVDTIGKMMDFIITHKCGTRQPSIRDWSGINAEFSWMTRTLSGLNKHIIFVAHRDTRKEGDDTVFIPALREKSYNSIVTELDLLGYLEMKSERGVQRRTITFDPTSRNDGKNTCNLPSVMEVPTILDKNGNPTAKNDFITAKIINSYLGMLAAKKEAQEKYDKVIEEIKEQIELITDAESANNFIAQIDNFEHVGSSKQMAAKLVANKAKSLNLKLNSEKKYEPAA
;
A
#
# COMPACT_ATOMS: atom_id res chain seq x y z
N VAL A 1 0.45 -11.64 -19.50
CA VAL A 1 1.92 -11.53 -19.59
C VAL A 1 2.26 -10.07 -19.38
N GLN A 2 2.66 -9.71 -18.15
CA GLN A 2 3.14 -8.37 -17.85
C GLN A 2 4.52 -8.25 -18.50
N THR A 3 4.59 -7.54 -19.63
CA THR A 3 5.87 -7.12 -20.20
C THR A 3 6.60 -6.33 -19.12
N CYS A 4 7.81 -6.73 -18.79
CA CYS A 4 8.69 -6.06 -17.84
C CYS A 4 9.04 -4.67 -18.40
N ALA A 5 8.12 -3.73 -18.25
CA ALA A 5 8.34 -2.35 -18.64
C ALA A 5 9.34 -1.74 -17.66
N LEU A 6 10.41 -1.16 -18.16
CA LEU A 6 11.39 -0.43 -17.34
C LEU A 6 10.67 0.60 -16.48
N PRO A 7 11.05 0.74 -15.20
CA PRO A 7 10.48 1.75 -14.32
C PRO A 7 10.79 3.16 -14.83
N ILE A 8 9.92 4.11 -14.49
CA ILE A 8 10.18 5.54 -14.74
C ILE A 8 10.81 6.10 -13.46
N LEU A 9 11.97 6.72 -13.61
CA LEU A 9 12.67 7.40 -12.53
C LEU A 9 12.54 8.92 -12.71
N VAL A 10 12.08 9.60 -11.67
CA VAL A 10 12.03 11.07 -11.59
C VAL A 10 13.07 11.54 -10.59
N ASP A 11 14.17 12.12 -11.08
CA ASP A 11 15.29 12.63 -10.26
C ASP A 11 15.47 14.14 -10.46
N THR A 12 15.02 14.97 -9.57
CA THR A 12 14.32 14.72 -8.32
C THR A 12 12.89 15.27 -8.40
N ILE A 13 12.00 14.80 -7.51
CA ILE A 13 10.63 15.32 -7.46
C ILE A 13 10.59 16.79 -7.05
N GLY A 14 11.57 17.26 -6.28
CA GLY A 14 11.75 18.70 -5.97
C GLY A 14 12.01 19.53 -7.23
N LYS A 15 12.88 19.06 -8.13
CA LYS A 15 13.13 19.70 -9.42
C LYS A 15 11.88 19.74 -10.30
N MET A 16 11.08 18.67 -10.30
CA MET A 16 9.79 18.68 -11.00
C MET A 16 8.89 19.80 -10.47
N MET A 17 8.83 19.99 -9.16
CA MET A 17 8.11 21.12 -8.54
C MET A 17 8.67 22.47 -8.99
N ASP A 18 9.99 22.64 -9.05
CA ASP A 18 10.63 23.88 -9.50
C ASP A 18 10.27 24.21 -10.96
N PHE A 19 10.19 23.19 -11.83
CA PHE A 19 9.73 23.38 -13.21
C PHE A 19 8.28 23.85 -13.28
N ILE A 20 7.39 23.30 -12.47
CA ILE A 20 5.98 23.72 -12.39
C ILE A 20 5.91 25.18 -11.92
N ILE A 21 6.67 25.55 -10.88
CA ILE A 21 6.74 26.92 -10.36
C ILE A 21 7.21 27.87 -11.46
N THR A 22 8.29 27.54 -12.14
CA THR A 22 8.85 28.37 -13.22
C THR A 22 7.87 28.52 -14.39
N HIS A 23 7.17 27.44 -14.75
CA HIS A 23 6.15 27.47 -15.79
C HIS A 23 4.98 28.40 -15.43
N LYS A 24 4.53 28.40 -14.18
CA LYS A 24 3.39 29.22 -13.72
C LYS A 24 3.76 30.67 -13.42
N CYS A 25 4.95 30.90 -12.89
CA CYS A 25 5.34 32.19 -12.30
C CYS A 25 6.47 32.90 -13.05
N GLY A 26 7.16 32.20 -13.98
CA GLY A 26 8.38 32.72 -14.59
C GLY A 26 9.48 32.88 -13.54
N THR A 27 10.13 34.06 -13.55
CA THR A 27 11.21 34.36 -12.62
C THR A 27 10.74 35.00 -11.29
N ARG A 28 9.45 35.30 -11.15
CA ARG A 28 8.90 35.86 -9.90
C ARG A 28 8.65 34.81 -8.86
N GLN A 29 8.70 35.18 -7.60
CA GLN A 29 8.29 34.32 -6.49
C GLN A 29 6.78 34.05 -6.55
N PRO A 30 6.35 32.82 -6.26
CA PRO A 30 4.93 32.48 -6.20
C PRO A 30 4.20 33.26 -5.12
N SER A 31 3.09 33.89 -5.48
CA SER A 31 2.15 34.48 -4.51
C SER A 31 1.26 33.40 -3.90
N ILE A 32 0.51 33.73 -2.85
CA ILE A 32 -0.45 32.81 -2.21
C ILE A 32 -1.47 32.25 -3.23
N ARG A 33 -1.88 33.07 -4.19
CA ARG A 33 -2.86 32.66 -5.23
C ARG A 33 -2.28 31.66 -6.23
N ASP A 34 -0.99 31.74 -6.54
CA ASP A 34 -0.33 30.85 -7.50
C ASP A 34 -0.25 29.39 -7.00
N TRP A 35 -0.14 29.22 -5.67
CA TRP A 35 0.02 27.91 -5.07
C TRP A 35 -1.13 26.93 -5.33
N SER A 36 -2.36 27.43 -5.52
CA SER A 36 -3.50 26.56 -5.90
C SER A 36 -3.24 25.91 -7.26
N GLY A 37 -2.83 26.69 -8.26
CA GLY A 37 -2.52 26.20 -9.59
C GLY A 37 -1.27 25.29 -9.63
N ILE A 38 -0.22 25.65 -8.89
CA ILE A 38 1.00 24.86 -8.77
C ILE A 38 0.71 23.48 -8.17
N ASN A 39 -0.01 23.43 -7.06
CA ASN A 39 -0.37 22.16 -6.41
C ASN A 39 -1.32 21.30 -7.28
N ALA A 40 -2.24 21.94 -8.02
CA ALA A 40 -3.13 21.22 -8.94
C ALA A 40 -2.33 20.57 -10.07
N GLU A 41 -1.37 21.27 -10.66
CA GLU A 41 -0.52 20.71 -11.72
C GLU A 41 0.42 19.64 -11.22
N PHE A 42 1.01 19.79 -10.04
CA PHE A 42 1.82 18.75 -9.40
C PHE A 42 1.00 17.48 -9.18
N SER A 43 -0.21 17.61 -8.63
CA SER A 43 -1.11 16.47 -8.41
C SER A 43 -1.57 15.83 -9.73
N TRP A 44 -1.78 16.64 -10.77
CA TRP A 44 -2.10 16.13 -12.10
C TRP A 44 -0.94 15.32 -12.69
N MET A 45 0.29 15.83 -12.62
CA MET A 45 1.48 15.12 -13.11
C MET A 45 1.70 13.80 -12.38
N THR A 46 1.63 13.78 -11.04
CA THR A 46 1.82 12.54 -10.25
C THR A 46 0.76 11.50 -10.59
N ARG A 47 -0.51 11.88 -10.70
CA ARG A 47 -1.60 10.98 -11.12
C ARG A 47 -1.44 10.48 -12.55
N THR A 48 -1.01 11.35 -13.47
CA THR A 48 -0.74 10.95 -14.86
C THR A 48 0.35 9.90 -14.92
N LEU A 49 1.45 10.08 -14.17
CA LEU A 49 2.52 9.09 -14.06
C LEU A 49 2.00 7.76 -13.47
N SER A 50 1.22 7.81 -12.40
CA SER A 50 0.61 6.62 -11.78
C SER A 50 -0.32 5.87 -12.73
N GLY A 51 -0.98 6.58 -13.66
CA GLY A 51 -1.85 5.97 -14.68
C GLY A 51 -1.13 5.27 -15.83
N LEU A 52 0.20 5.35 -15.93
CA LEU A 52 0.96 4.78 -17.06
C LEU A 52 1.14 3.25 -16.99
N ASN A 53 0.59 2.58 -15.98
CA ASN A 53 0.80 1.14 -15.74
C ASN A 53 2.28 0.74 -15.72
N LYS A 54 3.09 1.55 -15.05
CA LYS A 54 4.52 1.37 -14.84
C LYS A 54 4.88 1.57 -13.37
N HIS A 55 6.01 1.01 -12.97
CA HIS A 55 6.59 1.36 -11.67
C HIS A 55 7.19 2.76 -11.75
N ILE A 56 6.75 3.65 -10.89
CA ILE A 56 7.23 5.03 -10.80
C ILE A 56 8.12 5.15 -9.56
N ILE A 57 9.30 5.66 -9.75
CA ILE A 57 10.28 5.88 -8.68
C ILE A 57 10.58 7.37 -8.60
N PHE A 58 10.24 7.98 -7.48
CA PHE A 58 10.60 9.36 -7.20
C PHE A 58 11.83 9.41 -6.30
N VAL A 59 12.83 10.18 -6.70
CA VAL A 59 13.95 10.54 -5.84
C VAL A 59 13.67 11.92 -5.25
N ALA A 60 13.91 12.09 -3.96
CA ALA A 60 13.80 13.37 -3.27
C ALA A 60 15.03 13.63 -2.42
N HIS A 61 15.45 14.88 -2.33
CA HIS A 61 16.36 15.29 -1.26
C HIS A 61 15.66 15.14 0.08
N ARG A 62 16.43 14.97 1.15
CA ARG A 62 15.88 14.95 2.50
C ARG A 62 15.72 16.37 3.02
N ASP A 63 14.68 16.56 3.83
CA ASP A 63 14.43 17.71 4.67
C ASP A 63 14.18 17.23 6.11
N THR A 64 13.94 18.13 7.01
CA THR A 64 13.66 17.81 8.41
C THR A 64 12.34 18.44 8.86
N ARG A 65 11.58 17.68 9.68
CA ARG A 65 10.38 18.15 10.36
C ARG A 65 10.54 17.99 11.86
N LYS A 66 10.11 18.97 12.63
CA LYS A 66 10.03 18.86 14.08
C LYS A 66 8.74 18.16 14.49
N GLU A 67 8.86 17.14 15.35
CA GLU A 67 7.75 16.43 15.97
C GLU A 67 7.99 16.41 17.49
N GLY A 68 7.46 17.40 18.20
CA GLY A 68 7.82 17.64 19.59
C GLY A 68 9.30 17.98 19.71
N ASP A 69 10.05 17.23 20.53
CA ASP A 69 11.49 17.40 20.72
C ASP A 69 12.32 16.67 19.65
N ASP A 70 11.72 15.78 18.90
CA ASP A 70 12.38 14.99 17.87
C ASP A 70 12.51 15.74 16.54
N THR A 71 13.49 15.33 15.74
CA THR A 71 13.69 15.80 14.37
C THR A 71 13.63 14.61 13.43
N VAL A 72 12.60 14.57 12.57
CA VAL A 72 12.34 13.49 11.63
C VAL A 72 12.79 13.90 10.23
N PHE A 73 13.48 13.00 9.52
CA PHE A 73 13.84 13.17 8.12
C PHE A 73 12.65 12.83 7.23
N ILE A 74 12.33 13.75 6.32
CA ILE A 74 11.24 13.64 5.35
C ILE A 74 11.76 14.00 3.94
N PRO A 75 11.05 13.61 2.86
CA PRO A 75 11.31 14.14 1.53
C PRO A 75 11.18 15.68 1.51
N ALA A 76 12.12 16.34 0.81
CA ALA A 76 12.13 17.80 0.64
C ALA A 76 11.01 18.24 -0.32
N LEU A 77 9.80 18.28 0.20
CA LEU A 77 8.59 18.74 -0.47
C LEU A 77 7.79 19.64 0.47
N ARG A 78 7.06 20.60 -0.10
CA ARG A 78 6.11 21.38 0.71
C ARG A 78 5.05 20.48 1.30
N GLU A 79 4.62 20.76 2.52
CA GLU A 79 3.70 19.93 3.32
C GLU A 79 2.49 19.40 2.52
N LYS A 80 1.79 20.27 1.78
CA LYS A 80 0.63 19.86 0.99
C LYS A 80 0.99 18.87 -0.13
N SER A 81 2.10 19.08 -0.82
CA SER A 81 2.59 18.17 -1.89
C SER A 81 3.14 16.87 -1.31
N TYR A 82 3.84 16.96 -0.17
CA TYR A 82 4.32 15.83 0.59
C TYR A 82 3.15 14.91 1.00
N ASN A 83 2.14 15.46 1.69
CA ASN A 83 0.99 14.68 2.14
C ASN A 83 0.22 14.03 0.97
N SER A 84 0.08 14.75 -0.14
CA SER A 84 -0.58 14.23 -1.34
C SER A 84 0.16 13.02 -1.91
N ILE A 85 1.48 13.11 -2.08
CA ILE A 85 2.25 12.05 -2.72
C ILE A 85 2.45 10.85 -1.80
N VAL A 86 2.75 11.05 -0.51
CA VAL A 86 2.99 9.95 0.44
C VAL A 86 1.74 9.09 0.62
N THR A 87 0.55 9.68 0.50
CA THR A 87 -0.71 8.92 0.53
C THR A 87 -0.80 7.92 -0.62
N GLU A 88 -0.35 8.29 -1.81
CA GLU A 88 -0.44 7.48 -3.03
C GLU A 88 0.72 6.47 -3.19
N LEU A 89 1.85 6.67 -2.50
CA LEU A 89 2.98 5.75 -2.58
C LEU A 89 2.69 4.40 -1.90
N ASP A 90 3.17 3.32 -2.49
CA ASP A 90 3.23 1.99 -1.84
C ASP A 90 4.42 1.89 -0.88
N LEU A 91 5.53 2.51 -1.23
CA LEU A 91 6.78 2.48 -0.49
C LEU A 91 7.36 3.89 -0.35
N LEU A 92 7.82 4.22 0.86
CA LEU A 92 8.65 5.39 1.13
C LEU A 92 9.91 4.91 1.84
N GLY A 93 11.06 5.06 1.19
CA GLY A 93 12.34 4.60 1.72
C GLY A 93 13.28 5.75 2.03
N TYR A 94 13.89 5.73 3.22
CA TYR A 94 14.95 6.62 3.62
C TYR A 94 16.31 5.98 3.30
N LEU A 95 17.03 6.55 2.34
CA LEU A 95 18.36 6.10 1.93
C LEU A 95 19.43 6.87 2.71
N GLU A 96 20.31 6.17 3.40
CA GLU A 96 21.43 6.76 4.10
C GLU A 96 22.74 6.00 3.82
N MET A 97 23.85 6.70 4.00
CA MET A 97 25.18 6.10 3.97
C MET A 97 25.78 6.15 5.37
N LYS A 98 26.12 4.98 5.91
CA LYS A 98 26.80 4.83 7.21
C LYS A 98 28.26 4.45 6.98
N SER A 99 29.14 5.01 7.78
CA SER A 99 30.54 4.60 7.82
C SER A 99 30.76 3.80 9.11
N GLU A 100 30.99 2.50 8.98
CA GLU A 100 31.28 1.60 10.09
C GLU A 100 32.67 1.01 9.90
N ARG A 101 33.58 1.27 10.85
CA ARG A 101 34.98 0.76 10.82
C ARG A 101 35.70 1.04 9.49
N GLY A 102 35.46 2.22 8.89
CA GLY A 102 36.06 2.63 7.62
C GLY A 102 35.41 2.02 6.37
N VAL A 103 34.38 1.20 6.52
CA VAL A 103 33.59 0.67 5.42
C VAL A 103 32.32 1.51 5.26
N GLN A 104 32.09 2.01 4.06
CA GLN A 104 30.86 2.71 3.74
C GLN A 104 29.78 1.72 3.30
N ARG A 105 28.64 1.74 3.97
CA ARG A 105 27.46 0.96 3.63
C ARG A 105 26.30 1.88 3.34
N ARG A 106 25.55 1.57 2.28
CA ARG A 106 24.29 2.23 1.96
C ARG A 106 23.15 1.35 2.45
N THR A 107 22.22 1.95 3.19
CA THR A 107 21.01 1.26 3.66
C THR A 107 19.78 2.06 3.28
N ILE A 108 18.70 1.35 2.95
CA ILE A 108 17.37 1.93 2.77
C ILE A 108 16.46 1.40 3.85
N THR A 109 15.77 2.32 4.56
CA THR A 109 14.82 2.02 5.63
C THR A 109 13.42 2.35 5.15
N PHE A 110 12.51 1.36 5.14
CA PHE A 110 11.14 1.52 4.64
C PHE A 110 10.13 1.76 5.76
N ASP A 111 10.35 1.22 6.96
CA ASP A 111 9.46 1.47 8.08
C ASP A 111 9.72 2.84 8.70
N PRO A 112 8.68 3.55 9.17
CA PRO A 112 8.88 4.78 9.92
C PRO A 112 9.63 4.51 11.22
N THR A 113 10.52 5.43 11.59
CA THR A 113 11.30 5.38 12.84
C THR A 113 11.21 6.74 13.54
N SER A 114 11.79 6.87 14.73
CA SER A 114 11.94 8.18 15.38
C SER A 114 12.82 9.17 14.61
N ARG A 115 13.55 8.72 13.59
CA ARG A 115 14.47 9.54 12.79
C ARG A 115 14.00 9.86 11.38
N ASN A 116 13.19 9.00 10.80
CA ASN A 116 12.74 9.14 9.40
C ASN A 116 11.30 8.71 9.24
N ASP A 117 10.63 9.38 8.34
CA ASP A 117 9.36 8.93 7.80
C ASP A 117 9.56 7.72 6.89
N GLY A 118 8.53 6.90 6.75
CA GLY A 118 8.60 5.67 5.96
C GLY A 118 7.22 5.12 5.63
N LYS A 119 7.16 4.25 4.62
CA LYS A 119 5.95 3.49 4.27
C LYS A 119 6.34 2.16 3.66
N ASN A 120 5.75 1.08 4.17
CA ASN A 120 6.07 -0.28 3.78
C ASN A 120 4.80 -1.12 3.65
N THR A 121 4.07 -0.97 2.55
CA THR A 121 2.83 -1.75 2.32
C THR A 121 3.09 -3.14 1.76
N CYS A 122 4.36 -3.45 1.45
CA CYS A 122 4.78 -4.69 0.78
C CYS A 122 5.44 -5.69 1.72
N ASN A 123 5.51 -5.39 3.03
CA ASN A 123 6.22 -6.21 4.02
C ASN A 123 7.68 -6.48 3.63
N LEU A 124 8.36 -5.50 3.04
CA LEU A 124 9.80 -5.58 2.83
C LEU A 124 10.53 -5.61 4.18
N PRO A 125 11.77 -6.15 4.24
CA PRO A 125 12.61 -5.96 5.41
C PRO A 125 12.71 -4.49 5.78
N SER A 126 12.54 -4.16 7.06
CA SER A 126 12.54 -2.77 7.55
C SER A 126 13.76 -1.98 7.08
N VAL A 127 14.93 -2.63 7.09
CA VAL A 127 16.19 -2.07 6.59
C VAL A 127 16.81 -3.04 5.60
N MET A 128 17.23 -2.54 4.44
CA MET A 128 17.92 -3.32 3.42
C MET A 128 19.25 -2.66 3.07
N GLU A 129 20.29 -3.46 2.91
CA GLU A 129 21.58 -2.98 2.40
C GLU A 129 21.49 -2.83 0.86
N VAL A 130 21.84 -1.64 0.37
CA VAL A 130 21.92 -1.35 -1.07
C VAL A 130 23.33 -1.69 -1.54
N PRO A 131 23.50 -2.66 -2.44
CA PRO A 131 24.82 -3.14 -2.84
C PRO A 131 25.62 -2.04 -3.56
N THR A 132 26.93 -2.02 -3.31
CA THR A 132 27.85 -1.22 -4.11
C THR A 132 28.20 -2.02 -5.37
N ILE A 133 27.81 -1.51 -6.52
CA ILE A 133 27.97 -2.19 -7.82
C ILE A 133 28.98 -1.52 -8.76
N LEU A 134 29.67 -0.48 -8.25
CA LEU A 134 30.72 0.21 -8.99
C LEU A 134 32.04 0.14 -8.22
N ASP A 135 33.14 -0.01 -8.94
CA ASP A 135 34.48 0.15 -8.40
C ASP A 135 34.84 1.63 -8.20
N LYS A 136 36.07 1.90 -7.74
CA LYS A 136 36.59 3.27 -7.51
C LYS A 136 36.69 4.10 -8.80
N ASN A 137 36.71 3.45 -9.96
CA ASN A 137 36.83 4.08 -11.26
C ASN A 137 35.46 4.26 -11.93
N GLY A 138 34.36 3.81 -11.27
CA GLY A 138 33.00 3.86 -11.81
C GLY A 138 32.63 2.70 -12.72
N ASN A 139 33.46 1.65 -12.81
CA ASN A 139 33.14 0.47 -13.62
C ASN A 139 32.19 -0.47 -12.87
N PRO A 140 31.21 -1.07 -13.58
CA PRO A 140 30.30 -2.04 -12.95
C PRO A 140 31.05 -3.28 -12.45
N THR A 141 30.85 -3.64 -11.18
CA THR A 141 31.38 -4.85 -10.52
C THR A 141 30.32 -5.92 -10.29
N ALA A 142 29.05 -5.54 -10.39
CA ALA A 142 27.91 -6.43 -10.22
C ALA A 142 26.72 -5.93 -11.05
N LYS A 143 25.71 -6.79 -11.19
CA LYS A 143 24.47 -6.46 -11.89
C LYS A 143 23.66 -5.42 -11.11
N ASN A 144 23.15 -4.42 -11.81
CA ASN A 144 22.26 -3.40 -11.24
C ASN A 144 20.79 -3.88 -11.24
N ASP A 145 20.43 -4.74 -10.32
CA ASP A 145 19.07 -5.31 -10.24
C ASP A 145 18.43 -5.22 -8.84
N PHE A 146 19.04 -4.48 -7.92
CA PHE A 146 18.53 -4.36 -6.55
C PHE A 146 17.06 -3.93 -6.51
N ILE A 147 16.70 -2.86 -7.23
CA ILE A 147 15.32 -2.35 -7.26
C ILE A 147 14.38 -3.39 -7.87
N THR A 148 14.74 -3.98 -9.02
CA THR A 148 13.89 -4.95 -9.71
C THR A 148 13.79 -6.26 -8.95
N ALA A 149 14.91 -6.83 -8.53
CA ALA A 149 14.95 -8.16 -7.92
C ALA A 149 14.46 -8.15 -6.45
N LYS A 150 14.76 -7.11 -5.67
CA LYS A 150 14.48 -7.09 -4.23
C LYS A 150 13.24 -6.28 -3.85
N ILE A 151 12.91 -5.24 -4.63
CA ILE A 151 11.78 -4.36 -4.31
C ILE A 151 10.58 -4.68 -5.20
N ILE A 152 10.72 -4.54 -6.52
CA ILE A 152 9.59 -4.71 -7.45
C ILE A 152 9.05 -6.15 -7.43
N ASN A 153 9.92 -7.16 -7.48
CA ASN A 153 9.48 -8.55 -7.44
C ASN A 153 8.80 -8.92 -6.11
N SER A 154 9.27 -8.37 -5.00
CA SER A 154 8.61 -8.56 -3.68
C SER A 154 7.22 -7.91 -3.66
N TYR A 155 7.10 -6.71 -4.21
CA TYR A 155 5.80 -6.04 -4.37
C TYR A 155 4.83 -6.85 -5.24
N LEU A 156 5.27 -7.33 -6.40
CA LEU A 156 4.46 -8.16 -7.29
C LEU A 156 4.06 -9.48 -6.63
N GLY A 157 4.97 -10.12 -5.88
CA GLY A 157 4.68 -11.33 -5.12
C GLY A 157 3.60 -11.09 -4.04
N MET A 158 3.68 -9.97 -3.33
CA MET A 158 2.66 -9.58 -2.35
C MET A 158 1.28 -9.34 -3.01
N LEU A 159 1.25 -8.65 -4.16
CA LEU A 159 0.01 -8.45 -4.91
C LEU A 159 -0.60 -9.76 -5.38
N ALA A 160 0.22 -10.69 -5.89
CA ALA A 160 -0.24 -12.01 -6.31
C ALA A 160 -0.83 -12.81 -5.13
N ALA A 161 -0.18 -12.81 -3.98
CA ALA A 161 -0.67 -13.46 -2.77
C ALA A 161 -2.00 -12.85 -2.26
N LYS A 162 -2.13 -11.51 -2.30
CA LYS A 162 -3.40 -10.83 -1.94
C LYS A 162 -4.53 -11.20 -2.89
N LYS A 163 -4.25 -11.26 -4.20
CA LYS A 163 -5.24 -11.67 -5.21
C LYS A 163 -5.69 -13.11 -4.98
N GLU A 164 -4.77 -14.03 -4.76
CA GLU A 164 -5.09 -15.44 -4.48
C GLU A 164 -5.93 -15.57 -3.20
N ALA A 165 -5.59 -14.85 -2.15
CA ALA A 165 -6.36 -14.83 -0.91
C ALA A 165 -7.79 -14.28 -1.12
N GLN A 166 -7.94 -13.24 -1.95
CA GLN A 166 -9.25 -12.68 -2.29
C GLN A 166 -10.08 -13.67 -3.11
N GLU A 167 -9.50 -14.31 -4.11
CA GLU A 167 -10.19 -15.33 -4.92
C GLU A 167 -10.69 -16.51 -4.07
N LYS A 168 -9.87 -16.98 -3.11
CA LYS A 168 -10.28 -18.00 -2.15
C LYS A 168 -11.42 -17.53 -1.25
N TYR A 169 -11.34 -16.29 -0.76
CA TYR A 169 -12.40 -15.70 0.05
C TYR A 169 -13.72 -15.60 -0.73
N ASP A 170 -13.67 -15.08 -1.96
CA ASP A 170 -14.85 -14.89 -2.79
C ASP A 170 -15.52 -16.25 -3.10
N LYS A 171 -14.73 -17.29 -3.41
CA LYS A 171 -15.23 -18.62 -3.63
C LYS A 171 -15.97 -19.19 -2.41
N VAL A 172 -15.38 -19.10 -1.22
CA VAL A 172 -16.01 -19.56 0.03
C VAL A 172 -17.29 -18.77 0.33
N ILE A 173 -17.29 -17.45 0.10
CA ILE A 173 -18.49 -16.63 0.30
C ILE A 173 -19.60 -17.00 -0.69
N GLU A 174 -19.28 -17.37 -1.92
CA GLU A 174 -20.25 -17.80 -2.91
C GLU A 174 -20.88 -19.15 -2.51
N GLU A 175 -20.07 -20.13 -2.10
CA GLU A 175 -20.54 -21.41 -1.55
C GLU A 175 -21.47 -21.22 -0.33
N ILE A 176 -21.08 -20.31 0.58
CA ILE A 176 -21.90 -19.96 1.76
C ILE A 176 -23.24 -19.36 1.34
N LYS A 177 -23.24 -18.43 0.39
CA LYS A 177 -24.49 -17.81 -0.10
C LYS A 177 -25.42 -18.81 -0.75
N GLU A 178 -24.91 -19.73 -1.56
CA GLU A 178 -25.71 -20.81 -2.17
C GLU A 178 -26.39 -21.66 -1.10
N GLN A 179 -25.67 -22.05 -0.04
CA GLN A 179 -26.23 -22.82 1.06
C GLN A 179 -27.27 -22.02 1.88
N ILE A 180 -27.05 -20.72 2.06
CA ILE A 180 -27.99 -19.84 2.77
C ILE A 180 -29.30 -19.65 1.97
N GLU A 181 -29.25 -19.65 0.64
CA GLU A 181 -30.48 -19.58 -0.16
C GLU A 181 -31.39 -20.79 0.03
N LEU A 182 -30.85 -21.94 0.42
CA LEU A 182 -31.61 -23.15 0.73
C LEU A 182 -32.30 -23.10 2.11
N ILE A 183 -32.04 -22.09 2.92
CA ILE A 183 -32.68 -21.92 4.23
C ILE A 183 -34.11 -21.42 4.04
N THR A 184 -35.07 -22.20 4.46
CA THR A 184 -36.50 -21.90 4.34
C THR A 184 -37.24 -21.80 5.69
N ASP A 185 -36.66 -22.37 6.76
CA ASP A 185 -37.25 -22.47 8.08
C ASP A 185 -36.20 -22.50 9.21
N ALA A 186 -36.65 -22.67 10.45
CA ALA A 186 -35.80 -22.71 11.63
C ALA A 186 -34.90 -23.97 11.66
N GLU A 187 -35.37 -25.11 11.17
CA GLU A 187 -34.60 -26.35 11.13
C GLU A 187 -33.42 -26.25 10.16
N SER A 188 -33.67 -25.81 8.94
CA SER A 188 -32.63 -25.59 7.95
C SER A 188 -31.62 -24.48 8.37
N ALA A 189 -32.08 -23.45 9.06
CA ALA A 189 -31.17 -22.44 9.62
C ALA A 189 -30.25 -23.03 10.70
N ASN A 190 -30.79 -23.85 11.62
CA ASN A 190 -30.00 -24.52 12.65
C ASN A 190 -29.03 -25.54 12.08
N ASN A 191 -29.43 -26.29 11.04
CA ASN A 191 -28.57 -27.23 10.34
C ASN A 191 -27.41 -26.52 9.65
N PHE A 192 -27.65 -25.36 9.04
CA PHE A 192 -26.58 -24.54 8.46
C PHE A 192 -25.58 -24.08 9.54
N ILE A 193 -26.06 -23.60 10.69
CA ILE A 193 -25.18 -23.18 11.81
C ILE A 193 -24.32 -24.34 12.30
N ALA A 194 -24.86 -25.53 12.42
CA ALA A 194 -24.12 -26.72 12.84
C ALA A 194 -23.02 -27.12 11.85
N GLN A 195 -23.18 -26.76 10.59
CA GLN A 195 -22.23 -27.07 9.51
C GLN A 195 -21.30 -25.89 9.13
N ILE A 196 -21.47 -24.72 9.74
CA ILE A 196 -20.73 -23.51 9.37
C ILE A 196 -19.20 -23.70 9.46
N ASP A 197 -18.73 -24.53 10.36
CA ASP A 197 -17.31 -24.83 10.55
C ASP A 197 -16.75 -25.81 9.52
N ASN A 198 -17.57 -26.42 8.68
CA ASN A 198 -17.15 -27.34 7.62
C ASN A 198 -16.66 -26.60 6.36
N PHE A 199 -16.95 -25.31 6.23
CA PHE A 199 -16.43 -24.51 5.12
C PHE A 199 -14.94 -24.24 5.31
N GLU A 200 -14.18 -24.19 4.23
CA GLU A 200 -12.76 -23.78 4.22
C GLU A 200 -12.62 -22.28 4.44
N HIS A 201 -12.89 -21.81 5.64
CA HIS A 201 -12.91 -20.40 5.95
C HIS A 201 -11.59 -19.68 5.68
N VAL A 202 -11.67 -18.51 5.05
CA VAL A 202 -10.55 -17.61 4.76
C VAL A 202 -10.85 -16.22 5.33
N GLY A 203 -9.92 -15.63 6.05
CA GLY A 203 -10.06 -14.30 6.63
C GLY A 203 -11.31 -14.17 7.49
N SER A 204 -12.18 -13.22 7.19
CA SER A 204 -13.44 -12.97 7.91
C SER A 204 -14.65 -13.77 7.37
N SER A 205 -14.47 -14.76 6.50
CA SER A 205 -15.59 -15.46 5.86
C SER A 205 -16.53 -16.14 6.85
N LYS A 206 -16.02 -16.67 7.99
CA LYS A 206 -16.87 -17.24 9.04
C LYS A 206 -17.77 -16.19 9.68
N GLN A 207 -17.23 -14.99 9.95
CA GLN A 207 -18.02 -13.89 10.50
C GLN A 207 -19.07 -13.40 9.49
N MET A 208 -18.71 -13.39 8.21
CA MET A 208 -19.63 -13.04 7.13
C MET A 208 -20.75 -14.08 7.01
N ALA A 209 -20.45 -15.38 7.09
CA ALA A 209 -21.44 -16.46 7.10
C ALA A 209 -22.46 -16.27 8.24
N ALA A 210 -21.98 -16.03 9.47
CA ALA A 210 -22.83 -15.76 10.61
C ALA A 210 -23.74 -14.54 10.40
N LYS A 211 -23.24 -13.48 9.79
CA LYS A 211 -24.02 -12.29 9.45
C LYS A 211 -25.07 -12.58 8.37
N LEU A 212 -24.70 -13.33 7.34
CA LEU A 212 -25.61 -13.67 6.23
C LEU A 212 -26.77 -14.58 6.72
N VAL A 213 -26.48 -15.62 7.53
CA VAL A 213 -27.53 -16.46 8.09
C VAL A 213 -28.44 -15.69 9.03
N ALA A 214 -27.91 -14.80 9.83
CA ALA A 214 -28.74 -13.95 10.71
C ALA A 214 -29.70 -13.04 9.90
N ASN A 215 -29.23 -12.50 8.78
CA ASN A 215 -30.07 -11.69 7.88
C ASN A 215 -31.17 -12.57 7.22
N LYS A 216 -30.83 -13.76 6.75
CA LYS A 216 -31.81 -14.71 6.16
C LYS A 216 -32.84 -15.14 7.19
N ALA A 217 -32.41 -15.51 8.40
CA ALA A 217 -33.32 -15.88 9.50
C ALA A 217 -34.28 -14.74 9.85
N LYS A 218 -33.78 -13.49 9.88
CA LYS A 218 -34.63 -12.31 10.10
C LYS A 218 -35.66 -12.13 9.00
N SER A 219 -35.31 -12.36 7.74
CA SER A 219 -36.27 -12.28 6.61
C SER A 219 -37.36 -13.38 6.66
N LEU A 220 -37.08 -14.50 7.35
CA LEU A 220 -38.01 -15.60 7.59
C LEU A 220 -38.77 -15.47 8.91
N ASN A 221 -38.72 -14.32 9.59
CA ASN A 221 -39.30 -14.10 10.92
C ASN A 221 -38.84 -15.12 11.97
N LEU A 222 -37.56 -15.48 11.94
CA LEU A 222 -36.93 -16.33 12.94
C LEU A 222 -36.17 -15.48 13.96
N LYS A 223 -36.16 -15.95 15.22
CA LYS A 223 -35.39 -15.36 16.31
C LYS A 223 -34.49 -16.41 16.96
N LEU A 224 -33.40 -15.98 17.60
CA LEU A 224 -32.57 -16.84 18.42
C LEU A 224 -33.19 -17.02 19.81
N ASN A 225 -33.29 -18.25 20.29
CA ASN A 225 -33.70 -18.56 21.67
C ASN A 225 -32.47 -18.55 22.62
N SER A 226 -32.73 -18.85 23.91
CA SER A 226 -31.68 -18.88 24.94
C SER A 226 -30.59 -19.92 24.70
N GLU A 227 -30.86 -20.96 23.91
CA GLU A 227 -29.91 -22.01 23.50
C GLU A 227 -29.12 -21.64 22.22
N LYS A 228 -29.27 -20.40 21.71
CA LYS A 228 -28.70 -19.93 20.44
C LYS A 228 -29.17 -20.71 19.21
N LYS A 229 -30.38 -21.24 19.25
CA LYS A 229 -31.04 -21.88 18.10
C LYS A 229 -32.12 -20.97 17.54
N TYR A 230 -32.31 -21.01 16.23
CA TYR A 230 -33.40 -20.29 15.58
C TYR A 230 -34.74 -21.00 15.83
N GLU A 231 -35.75 -20.21 16.10
CA GLU A 231 -37.16 -20.58 16.24
C GLU A 231 -38.07 -19.54 15.62
N PRO A 232 -39.32 -19.85 15.24
CA PRO A 232 -40.26 -18.83 14.77
C PRO A 232 -40.43 -17.70 15.78
N ALA A 233 -40.38 -16.45 15.28
CA ALA A 233 -40.73 -15.30 16.13
C ALA A 233 -42.26 -15.35 16.40
N ALA A 234 -42.64 -15.35 17.67
CA ALA A 234 -44.05 -15.32 18.09
C ALA A 234 -44.72 -14.03 17.67
#